data_58d3d0da65f48ddfe0cef9e43ea6c7e0
#
_entry.id   58d3d0da65f48ddfe0cef9e43ea6c7e0
#
_cell.length_a   1.000
_cell.length_b   1.000
_cell.length_c   1.000
_cell.angle_alpha   90.00
_cell.angle_beta   90.00
_cell.angle_gamma   90.00
#
_symmetry.space_group_name_H-M   'P 1'
#
loop_
_entity.id
_entity.type
_entity.pdbx_description
1 polymer ?
#
loop_
_entity_poly.entity_id
_entity_poly.type
_entity_poly.pdbx_seq_one_letter_code
_entity_poly.pdbx_strand_id
1 'polypeptide(L)'
;MKIYYFYSPENLAYIAVQSTRLTIKNINKLLWLFGDDSLYIDSDVLQGDFICTYPELITPWCTNAVEIAKNIGINSITRMELLLPYDKSKHIYYDTMIQTIISDPDQNIFKNKRQKEPIKFIDDIEKYNIEAGLALSKYEINYLKDVSESLGRQLTDSEVYGFAQVNSEHCRHKIFNGIFIIDGVEKKQSL
;
A
#
# COMPACT_ATOMS: atom_id res chain seq x y z
N MET A 1 -5.07 18.49 11.33
CA MET A 1 -5.41 18.59 9.91
C MET A 1 -6.88 18.32 9.75
N LYS A 2 -7.54 18.96 8.80
CA LYS A 2 -8.97 18.79 8.49
C LYS A 2 -9.11 18.10 7.13
N ILE A 3 -10.15 17.26 6.98
CA ILE A 3 -10.55 16.69 5.69
C ILE A 3 -11.66 17.56 5.11
N TYR A 4 -11.55 17.90 3.85
CA TYR A 4 -12.52 18.63 3.06
C TYR A 4 -13.01 17.71 1.94
N TYR A 5 -14.32 17.64 1.75
CA TYR A 5 -14.91 16.77 0.74
C TYR A 5 -15.41 17.56 -0.45
N PHE A 6 -15.14 17.04 -1.63
CA PHE A 6 -15.63 17.59 -2.90
C PHE A 6 -16.30 16.48 -3.70
N TYR A 7 -17.26 16.83 -4.51
CA TYR A 7 -17.85 15.93 -5.49
C TYR A 7 -17.52 16.41 -6.89
N SER A 8 -17.06 15.53 -7.75
CA SER A 8 -16.78 15.78 -9.18
C SER A 8 -17.77 14.99 -10.03
N PRO A 9 -18.76 15.63 -10.66
CA PRO A 9 -19.74 14.96 -11.51
C PRO A 9 -19.09 14.27 -12.72
N GLU A 10 -18.06 14.87 -13.31
CA GLU A 10 -17.35 14.30 -14.45
C GLU A 10 -16.72 12.95 -14.15
N ASN A 11 -16.21 12.79 -12.93
CA ASN A 11 -15.55 11.57 -12.49
C ASN A 11 -16.50 10.63 -11.72
N LEU A 12 -17.74 11.04 -11.47
CA LEU A 12 -18.70 10.35 -10.59
C LEU A 12 -18.06 9.93 -9.26
N ALA A 13 -17.21 10.78 -8.71
CA ALA A 13 -16.38 10.48 -7.55
C ALA A 13 -16.39 11.64 -6.53
N TYR A 14 -16.20 11.29 -5.27
CA TYR A 14 -15.85 12.26 -4.24
C TYR A 14 -14.32 12.35 -4.11
N ILE A 15 -13.84 13.50 -3.69
CA ILE A 15 -12.42 13.76 -3.46
C ILE A 15 -12.26 14.19 -2.01
N ALA A 16 -11.51 13.42 -1.24
CA ALA A 16 -11.12 13.78 0.12
C ALA A 16 -9.78 14.53 0.09
N VAL A 17 -9.78 15.75 0.58
CA VAL A 17 -8.61 16.65 0.60
C VAL A 17 -8.19 16.91 2.04
N GLN A 18 -7.01 16.43 2.42
CA GLN A 18 -6.42 16.72 3.73
C GLN A 18 -5.59 18.00 3.67
N SER A 19 -5.91 18.94 4.54
CA SER A 19 -5.20 20.22 4.63
C SER A 19 -5.15 20.74 6.07
N THR A 20 -4.18 21.59 6.37
CA THR A 20 -4.18 22.35 7.63
C THR A 20 -5.30 23.37 7.65
N ARG A 21 -5.51 24.09 6.54
CA ARG A 21 -6.60 25.05 6.36
C ARG A 21 -6.80 25.35 4.87
N LEU A 22 -8.05 25.32 4.40
CA LEU A 22 -8.44 25.84 3.10
C LEU A 22 -9.18 27.17 3.27
N THR A 23 -8.79 28.18 2.53
CA THR A 23 -9.54 29.45 2.40
C THR A 23 -10.62 29.28 1.33
N ILE A 24 -11.61 30.18 1.31
CA ILE A 24 -12.62 30.23 0.25
C ILE A 24 -11.96 30.32 -1.14
N LYS A 25 -10.88 31.11 -1.27
CA LYS A 25 -10.10 31.21 -2.51
C LYS A 25 -9.51 29.88 -2.92
N ASN A 26 -9.00 29.08 -1.97
CA ASN A 26 -8.45 27.75 -2.24
C ASN A 26 -9.56 26.76 -2.64
N ILE A 27 -10.71 26.81 -1.96
CA ILE A 27 -11.88 25.98 -2.33
C ILE A 27 -12.31 26.28 -3.77
N ASN A 28 -12.44 27.56 -4.15
CA ASN A 28 -12.81 27.93 -5.53
C ASN A 28 -11.79 27.46 -6.57
N LYS A 29 -10.48 27.49 -6.26
CA LYS A 29 -9.45 26.92 -7.12
C LYS A 29 -9.57 25.41 -7.27
N LEU A 30 -9.89 24.71 -6.19
CA LEU A 30 -10.10 23.25 -6.22
C LEU A 30 -11.36 22.89 -6.99
N LEU A 31 -12.43 23.63 -6.84
CA LEU A 31 -13.65 23.44 -7.64
C LEU A 31 -13.37 23.58 -9.13
N TRP A 32 -12.64 24.64 -9.53
CA TRP A 32 -12.20 24.80 -10.90
C TRP A 32 -11.31 23.63 -11.39
N LEU A 33 -10.40 23.14 -10.52
CA LEU A 33 -9.49 22.05 -10.86
C LEU A 33 -10.23 20.70 -11.03
N PHE A 34 -11.26 20.47 -10.26
CA PHE A 34 -12.03 19.20 -10.27
C PHE A 34 -13.10 19.13 -11.35
N GLY A 35 -13.21 20.19 -12.16
CA GLY A 35 -14.11 20.27 -13.30
C GLY A 35 -15.35 21.12 -13.04
N ASP A 36 -16.03 21.46 -14.13
CA ASP A 36 -17.27 22.21 -14.09
C ASP A 36 -18.33 21.43 -13.28
N ASP A 37 -19.22 22.16 -12.60
CA ASP A 37 -20.26 21.62 -11.74
C ASP A 37 -19.78 20.84 -10.49
N SER A 38 -18.47 20.89 -10.17
CA SER A 38 -17.94 20.32 -8.94
C SER A 38 -18.49 21.06 -7.71
N LEU A 39 -18.74 20.29 -6.64
CA LEU A 39 -19.37 20.80 -5.42
C LEU A 39 -18.44 20.63 -4.23
N TYR A 40 -18.37 21.65 -3.39
CA TYR A 40 -17.80 21.52 -2.04
C TYR A 40 -18.90 21.00 -1.09
N ILE A 41 -18.57 19.94 -0.36
CA ILE A 41 -19.46 19.31 0.62
C ILE A 41 -19.08 19.85 2.02
N ASP A 42 -19.85 20.74 2.55
CA ASP A 42 -19.65 21.29 3.89
C ASP A 42 -20.18 20.32 4.96
N SER A 43 -19.47 19.21 5.10
CA SER A 43 -19.76 18.17 6.09
C SER A 43 -18.46 17.54 6.58
N ASP A 44 -18.45 17.14 7.85
CA ASP A 44 -17.33 16.39 8.43
C ASP A 44 -17.43 14.87 8.17
N VAL A 45 -18.54 14.40 7.62
CA VAL A 45 -18.81 13.00 7.29
C VAL A 45 -19.54 12.92 5.94
N LEU A 46 -19.13 12.03 5.06
CA LEU A 46 -19.91 11.64 3.89
C LEU A 46 -20.76 10.42 4.23
N GLN A 47 -22.03 10.44 3.82
CA GLN A 47 -22.94 9.31 4.03
C GLN A 47 -22.81 8.29 2.90
N GLY A 48 -22.72 7.01 3.25
CA GLY A 48 -22.67 5.90 2.32
C GLY A 48 -21.38 5.09 2.33
N ASP A 49 -21.32 4.11 1.45
CA ASP A 49 -20.14 3.24 1.27
C ASP A 49 -19.31 3.73 0.10
N PHE A 50 -17.98 3.70 0.26
CA PHE A 50 -17.04 4.17 -0.76
C PHE A 50 -15.84 3.24 -0.87
N ILE A 51 -15.38 3.00 -2.10
CA ILE A 51 -14.07 2.41 -2.36
C ILE A 51 -13.03 3.51 -2.27
N CYS A 52 -12.02 3.30 -1.46
CA CYS A 52 -10.90 4.24 -1.30
C CYS A 52 -9.58 3.49 -1.10
N THR A 53 -8.47 4.19 -1.26
CA THR A 53 -7.12 3.69 -0.94
C THR A 53 -6.96 3.47 0.56
N TYR A 54 -6.24 2.42 0.96
CA TYR A 54 -5.89 2.21 2.37
C TYR A 54 -5.21 3.45 2.98
N PRO A 55 -5.51 3.80 4.25
CA PRO A 55 -4.93 4.98 4.90
C PRO A 55 -3.41 5.02 4.93
N GLU A 56 -2.76 3.87 4.98
CA GLU A 56 -1.30 3.72 5.02
C GLU A 56 -0.61 3.84 3.66
N LEU A 57 -1.37 3.82 2.56
CA LEU A 57 -0.83 3.90 1.20
C LEU A 57 -0.98 5.32 0.65
N ILE A 58 0.01 5.77 -0.07
CA ILE A 58 -0.03 7.00 -0.87
C ILE A 58 0.10 6.59 -2.34
N THR A 59 -0.91 6.91 -3.13
CA THR A 59 -0.93 6.55 -4.54
C THR A 59 -0.16 7.53 -5.41
N PRO A 60 0.30 7.14 -6.61
CA PRO A 60 0.82 8.08 -7.61
C PRO A 60 -0.19 9.18 -7.97
N TRP A 61 -1.49 8.84 -7.97
CA TRP A 61 -2.55 9.82 -8.18
C TRP A 61 -2.53 10.90 -7.09
N CYS A 62 -2.46 10.50 -5.82
CA CYS A 62 -2.35 11.42 -4.70
C CYS A 62 -1.14 12.36 -4.83
N THR A 63 0.03 11.79 -5.14
CA THR A 63 1.27 12.56 -5.30
C THR A 63 1.12 13.62 -6.39
N ASN A 64 0.60 13.24 -7.55
CA ASN A 64 0.37 14.16 -8.66
C ASN A 64 -0.67 15.23 -8.34
N ALA A 65 -1.79 14.84 -7.71
CA ALA A 65 -2.86 15.77 -7.33
C ALA A 65 -2.37 16.82 -6.32
N VAL A 66 -1.57 16.42 -5.33
CA VAL A 66 -0.96 17.34 -4.36
C VAL A 66 0.02 18.28 -5.05
N GLU A 67 0.82 17.79 -5.98
CA GLU A 67 1.78 18.62 -6.72
C GLU A 67 1.07 19.64 -7.63
N ILE A 68 0.01 19.23 -8.32
CA ILE A 68 -0.83 20.15 -9.11
C ILE A 68 -1.42 21.24 -8.21
N ALA A 69 -1.93 20.86 -7.02
CA ALA A 69 -2.46 21.84 -6.07
C ALA A 69 -1.40 22.84 -5.61
N LYS A 70 -0.16 22.42 -5.37
CA LYS A 70 0.96 23.31 -5.06
C LYS A 70 1.27 24.27 -6.21
N ASN A 71 1.28 23.78 -7.45
CA ASN A 71 1.55 24.58 -8.65
C ASN A 71 0.51 25.70 -8.86
N ILE A 72 -0.73 25.50 -8.43
CA ILE A 72 -1.76 26.57 -8.42
C ILE A 72 -1.74 27.40 -7.14
N GLY A 73 -0.72 27.21 -6.28
CA GLY A 73 -0.48 27.99 -5.08
C GLY A 73 -1.27 27.58 -3.84
N ILE A 74 -1.63 26.27 -3.70
CA ILE A 74 -2.26 25.71 -2.51
C ILE A 74 -1.28 24.78 -1.80
N ASN A 75 -0.40 25.33 -0.98
CA ASN A 75 0.68 24.59 -0.31
C ASN A 75 0.26 23.87 0.98
N SER A 76 -0.97 24.09 1.45
CA SER A 76 -1.48 23.53 2.71
C SER A 76 -2.02 22.10 2.59
N ILE A 77 -2.14 21.58 1.39
CA ILE A 77 -2.67 20.24 1.12
C ILE A 77 -1.54 19.22 1.25
N THR A 78 -1.82 18.17 2.01
CA THR A 78 -0.87 17.09 2.29
C THR A 78 -1.28 15.76 1.67
N ARG A 79 -2.58 15.58 1.40
CA ARG A 79 -3.10 14.36 0.80
C ARG A 79 -4.41 14.64 0.06
N MET A 80 -4.57 13.97 -1.08
CA MET A 80 -5.85 13.88 -1.81
C MET A 80 -6.09 12.44 -2.20
N GLU A 81 -7.34 11.97 -2.06
CA GLU A 81 -7.71 10.62 -2.52
C GLU A 81 -9.12 10.63 -3.13
N LEU A 82 -9.32 9.75 -4.09
CA LEU A 82 -10.62 9.50 -4.68
C LEU A 82 -11.43 8.56 -3.78
N LEU A 83 -12.71 8.87 -3.64
CA LEU A 83 -13.71 8.05 -2.98
C LEU A 83 -14.78 7.71 -4.03
N LEU A 84 -14.78 6.47 -4.48
CA LEU A 84 -15.74 6.00 -5.48
C LEU A 84 -16.97 5.45 -4.77
N PRO A 85 -18.18 5.97 -5.03
CA PRO A 85 -19.38 5.42 -4.44
C PRO A 85 -19.50 3.92 -4.68
N TYR A 86 -19.75 3.16 -3.62
CA TYR A 86 -19.88 1.72 -3.67
C TYR A 86 -21.32 1.29 -3.43
N ASP A 87 -21.89 0.56 -4.36
CA ASP A 87 -23.20 -0.03 -4.26
C ASP A 87 -23.08 -1.56 -4.16
N LYS A 88 -23.41 -2.12 -3.00
CA LYS A 88 -23.35 -3.57 -2.72
C LYS A 88 -24.20 -4.41 -3.65
N SER A 89 -25.23 -3.83 -4.29
CA SER A 89 -26.09 -4.53 -5.24
C SER A 89 -25.43 -4.68 -6.62
N LYS A 90 -24.38 -3.91 -6.89
CA LYS A 90 -23.65 -3.92 -8.16
C LYS A 90 -22.32 -4.62 -7.97
N HIS A 91 -21.97 -5.47 -8.93
CA HIS A 91 -20.64 -6.10 -8.93
C HIS A 91 -19.58 -5.10 -9.41
N ILE A 92 -19.05 -4.30 -8.47
CA ILE A 92 -18.00 -3.31 -8.74
C ILE A 92 -16.67 -3.95 -8.38
N TYR A 93 -15.78 -4.08 -9.37
CA TYR A 93 -14.42 -4.57 -9.15
C TYR A 93 -13.55 -3.46 -8.57
N TYR A 94 -12.79 -3.79 -7.54
CA TYR A 94 -11.73 -2.94 -6.99
C TYR A 94 -10.53 -3.80 -6.56
N ASP A 95 -9.34 -3.20 -6.53
CA ASP A 95 -8.12 -3.91 -6.16
C ASP A 95 -7.96 -3.97 -4.63
N THR A 96 -8.25 -5.13 -4.06
CA THR A 96 -8.16 -5.36 -2.61
C THR A 96 -6.75 -5.25 -2.03
N MET A 97 -5.71 -5.22 -2.86
CA MET A 97 -4.33 -5.01 -2.40
C MET A 97 -4.04 -3.55 -2.04
N ILE A 98 -4.72 -2.61 -2.70
CA ILE A 98 -4.49 -1.18 -2.50
C ILE A 98 -5.74 -0.41 -2.07
N GLN A 99 -6.92 -1.00 -2.20
CA GLN A 99 -8.21 -0.38 -1.94
C GLN A 99 -9.03 -1.15 -0.92
N THR A 100 -9.89 -0.44 -0.22
CA THR A 100 -10.86 -0.98 0.74
C THR A 100 -12.19 -0.26 0.63
N ILE A 101 -13.24 -0.85 1.20
CA ILE A 101 -14.53 -0.20 1.36
C ILE A 101 -14.58 0.45 2.74
N ILE A 102 -14.99 1.71 2.76
CA ILE A 102 -15.21 2.46 4.00
C ILE A 102 -16.64 2.98 4.01
N SER A 103 -17.33 2.81 5.15
CA SER A 103 -18.68 3.36 5.37
C SER A 103 -18.57 4.67 6.12
N ASP A 104 -19.36 5.66 5.68
CA ASP A 104 -19.48 6.97 6.27
C ASP A 104 -18.11 7.62 6.61
N PRO A 105 -17.23 7.83 5.59
CA PRO A 105 -15.92 8.39 5.82
C PRO A 105 -15.96 9.73 6.54
N ASP A 106 -15.20 9.82 7.64
CA ASP A 106 -15.13 10.96 8.54
C ASP A 106 -13.75 11.66 8.51
N GLN A 107 -13.51 12.56 9.45
CA GLN A 107 -12.25 13.30 9.62
C GLN A 107 -11.04 12.41 9.95
N ASN A 108 -11.24 11.09 10.17
CA ASN A 108 -10.20 10.12 10.47
C ASN A 108 -9.87 9.19 9.30
N ILE A 109 -10.43 9.44 8.12
CA ILE A 109 -10.29 8.57 6.93
C ILE A 109 -8.83 8.23 6.60
N PHE A 110 -7.89 9.15 6.83
CA PHE A 110 -6.45 8.94 6.56
C PHE A 110 -5.63 8.55 7.77
N LYS A 111 -6.26 8.30 8.92
CA LYS A 111 -5.55 7.81 10.09
C LYS A 111 -5.27 6.32 9.96
N ASN A 112 -4.00 5.95 10.01
CA ASN A 112 -3.62 4.55 10.12
C ASN A 112 -4.11 4.00 11.47
N LYS A 113 -5.03 3.04 11.42
CA LYS A 113 -5.59 2.35 12.59
C LYS A 113 -4.91 1.00 12.86
N ARG A 114 -3.99 0.57 12.01
CA ARG A 114 -3.27 -0.69 12.21
C ARG A 114 -2.40 -0.59 13.43
N GLN A 115 -2.57 -1.55 14.32
CA GLN A 115 -1.65 -1.73 15.43
C GLN A 115 -0.34 -2.31 14.89
N LYS A 116 0.79 -1.83 15.43
CA LYS A 116 2.09 -2.41 15.11
C LYS A 116 2.11 -3.85 15.62
N GLU A 117 2.42 -4.80 14.76
CA GLU A 117 2.68 -6.16 15.20
C GLU A 117 3.99 -6.19 16.01
N PRO A 118 4.02 -6.99 17.09
CA PRO A 118 5.25 -7.17 17.85
C PRO A 118 6.28 -7.91 17.00
N ILE A 119 7.55 -7.60 17.22
CA ILE A 119 8.66 -8.37 16.66
C ILE A 119 8.60 -9.80 17.21
N LYS A 120 8.63 -10.79 16.33
CA LYS A 120 8.66 -12.20 16.69
C LYS A 120 10.09 -12.72 16.63
N PHE A 121 10.52 -13.43 17.67
CA PHE A 121 11.77 -14.18 17.64
C PHE A 121 11.50 -15.59 17.12
N ILE A 122 12.30 -16.06 16.18
CA ILE A 122 12.07 -17.31 15.45
C ILE A 122 12.90 -18.43 16.10
N ASP A 123 12.22 -19.36 16.77
CA ASP A 123 12.84 -20.53 17.37
C ASP A 123 13.22 -21.57 16.33
N ASP A 124 12.34 -21.81 15.36
CA ASP A 124 12.49 -22.81 14.32
C ASP A 124 12.37 -22.18 12.94
N ILE A 125 13.53 -21.95 12.31
CA ILE A 125 13.61 -21.32 10.98
C ILE A 125 13.02 -22.22 9.89
N GLU A 126 13.11 -23.55 10.02
CA GLU A 126 12.55 -24.49 9.04
C GLU A 126 11.02 -24.41 9.03
N LYS A 127 10.44 -24.42 10.22
CA LYS A 127 8.98 -24.30 10.38
C LYS A 127 8.51 -22.93 9.87
N TYR A 128 9.19 -21.86 10.27
CA TYR A 128 8.85 -20.50 9.82
C TYR A 128 8.98 -20.35 8.30
N ASN A 129 9.98 -20.97 7.68
CA ASN A 129 10.15 -20.99 6.22
C ASN A 129 8.91 -21.56 5.51
N ILE A 130 8.32 -22.63 6.07
CA ILE A 130 7.12 -23.26 5.50
C ILE A 130 5.88 -22.38 5.74
N GLU A 131 5.69 -21.90 6.99
CA GLU A 131 4.52 -21.11 7.38
C GLU A 131 4.45 -19.77 6.65
N ALA A 132 5.59 -19.11 6.47
CA ALA A 132 5.69 -17.82 5.80
C ALA A 132 5.93 -17.93 4.28
N GLY A 133 6.08 -19.15 3.73
CA GLY A 133 6.28 -19.38 2.30
C GLY A 133 7.56 -18.75 1.74
N LEU A 134 8.68 -18.77 2.50
CA LEU A 134 9.90 -18.03 2.16
C LEU A 134 10.75 -18.71 1.09
N ALA A 135 10.50 -19.98 0.79
CA ALA A 135 11.24 -20.79 -0.20
C ALA A 135 12.77 -20.84 0.04
N LEU A 136 13.20 -20.83 1.31
CA LEU A 136 14.59 -20.98 1.68
C LEU A 136 15.06 -22.42 1.44
N SER A 137 16.24 -22.58 0.84
CA SER A 137 16.92 -23.87 0.69
C SER A 137 17.50 -24.35 2.03
N LYS A 138 17.83 -25.63 2.12
CA LYS A 138 18.50 -26.18 3.31
C LYS A 138 19.82 -25.48 3.64
N TYR A 139 20.56 -25.07 2.62
CA TYR A 139 21.81 -24.32 2.81
C TYR A 139 21.55 -22.96 3.45
N GLU A 140 20.56 -22.21 2.97
CA GLU A 140 20.17 -20.91 3.50
C GLU A 140 19.65 -21.01 4.94
N ILE A 141 18.89 -22.04 5.25
CA ILE A 141 18.40 -22.30 6.62
C ILE A 141 19.57 -22.58 7.56
N ASN A 142 20.54 -23.42 7.15
CA ASN A 142 21.72 -23.69 7.96
C ASN A 142 22.56 -22.43 8.18
N TYR A 143 22.76 -21.63 7.12
CA TYR A 143 23.43 -20.34 7.24
C TYR A 143 22.76 -19.41 8.27
N LEU A 144 21.44 -19.30 8.25
CA LEU A 144 20.70 -18.49 9.22
C LEU A 144 20.82 -19.06 10.65
N LYS A 145 20.89 -20.38 10.83
CA LYS A 145 21.15 -21.01 12.14
C LYS A 145 22.54 -20.64 12.64
N ASP A 146 23.56 -20.74 11.81
CA ASP A 146 24.94 -20.37 12.14
C ASP A 146 25.04 -18.88 12.50
N VAL A 147 24.33 -18.01 11.79
CA VAL A 147 24.23 -16.57 12.12
C VAL A 147 23.58 -16.35 13.48
N SER A 148 22.48 -17.06 13.77
CA SER A 148 21.78 -16.98 15.05
C SER A 148 22.71 -17.38 16.22
N GLU A 149 23.46 -18.47 16.06
CA GLU A 149 24.46 -18.95 17.03
C GLU A 149 25.58 -17.92 17.22
N SER A 150 26.13 -17.38 16.13
CA SER A 150 27.17 -16.36 16.15
C SER A 150 26.75 -15.08 16.88
N LEU A 151 25.48 -14.68 16.73
CA LEU A 151 24.90 -13.53 17.41
C LEU A 151 24.52 -13.82 18.86
N GLY A 152 24.50 -15.08 19.29
CA GLY A 152 24.08 -15.51 20.62
C GLY A 152 22.60 -15.20 20.93
N ARG A 153 21.76 -15.06 19.89
CA ARG A 153 20.33 -14.80 20.02
C ARG A 153 19.55 -15.36 18.84
N GLN A 154 18.26 -15.57 19.06
CA GLN A 154 17.34 -15.88 17.98
C GLN A 154 17.26 -14.73 16.96
N LEU A 155 17.05 -15.08 15.70
CA LEU A 155 16.73 -14.13 14.66
C LEU A 155 15.26 -13.69 14.76
N THR A 156 15.00 -12.46 14.39
CA THR A 156 13.65 -11.93 14.30
C THR A 156 12.98 -12.34 12.99
N ASP A 157 11.65 -12.32 12.97
CA ASP A 157 10.85 -12.49 11.75
C ASP A 157 11.31 -11.54 10.62
N SER A 158 11.57 -10.30 10.96
CA SER A 158 12.05 -9.28 10.00
C SER A 158 13.42 -9.60 9.42
N GLU A 159 14.34 -10.15 10.24
CA GLU A 159 15.68 -10.57 9.77
C GLU A 159 15.59 -11.78 8.83
N VAL A 160 14.82 -12.81 9.22
CA VAL A 160 14.64 -14.00 8.39
C VAL A 160 13.89 -13.67 7.09
N TYR A 161 12.81 -12.90 7.19
CA TYR A 161 12.04 -12.45 6.03
C TYR A 161 12.88 -11.55 5.10
N GLY A 162 13.60 -10.58 5.66
CA GLY A 162 14.47 -9.68 4.91
C GLY A 162 15.57 -10.45 4.16
N PHE A 163 16.22 -11.43 4.80
CA PHE A 163 17.20 -12.32 4.14
C PHE A 163 16.55 -13.08 2.98
N ALA A 164 15.37 -13.67 3.21
CA ALA A 164 14.65 -14.40 2.18
C ALA A 164 14.29 -13.52 1.00
N GLN A 165 13.87 -12.26 1.23
CA GLN A 165 13.54 -11.31 0.16
C GLN A 165 14.77 -10.90 -0.66
N VAL A 166 15.87 -10.56 -0.01
CA VAL A 166 17.12 -10.18 -0.70
C VAL A 166 17.67 -11.35 -1.52
N ASN A 167 17.53 -12.58 -1.00
CA ASN A 167 18.06 -13.80 -1.63
C ASN A 167 16.99 -14.52 -2.49
N SER A 168 15.85 -13.89 -2.72
CA SER A 168 14.71 -14.48 -3.43
C SER A 168 14.88 -14.43 -4.95
N GLU A 169 13.91 -15.03 -5.65
CA GLU A 169 13.80 -15.05 -7.11
C GLU A 169 13.54 -13.68 -7.77
N HIS A 170 13.49 -12.57 -7.01
CA HIS A 170 13.33 -11.24 -7.59
C HIS A 170 14.40 -10.93 -8.65
N CYS A 171 15.64 -11.34 -8.37
CA CYS A 171 16.75 -11.23 -9.32
C CYS A 171 16.97 -12.53 -10.11
N ARG A 172 16.12 -13.53 -9.94
CA ARG A 172 16.19 -14.86 -10.59
C ARG A 172 17.53 -15.59 -10.42
N HIS A 173 18.29 -15.26 -9.39
CA HIS A 173 19.60 -15.88 -9.15
C HIS A 173 19.51 -17.39 -8.96
N LYS A 174 18.49 -17.89 -8.28
CA LYS A 174 18.27 -19.33 -8.07
C LYS A 174 17.94 -20.05 -9.38
N ILE A 175 17.13 -19.44 -10.26
CA ILE A 175 16.81 -20.00 -11.58
C ILE A 175 18.06 -20.04 -12.46
N PHE A 176 18.83 -18.96 -12.52
CA PHE A 176 20.04 -18.89 -13.34
C PHE A 176 21.12 -19.88 -12.90
N ASN A 177 21.18 -20.21 -11.59
CA ASN A 177 22.09 -21.21 -11.05
C ASN A 177 21.45 -22.60 -10.87
N GLY A 178 20.25 -22.82 -11.43
CA GLY A 178 19.52 -24.07 -11.35
C GLY A 178 20.13 -25.16 -12.24
N ILE A 179 19.87 -26.41 -11.89
CA ILE A 179 20.17 -27.57 -12.74
C ILE A 179 19.06 -27.70 -13.76
N PHE A 180 19.38 -27.62 -15.04
CA PHE A 180 18.43 -27.74 -16.13
C PHE A 180 18.42 -29.16 -16.70
N ILE A 181 17.25 -29.79 -16.69
CA ILE A 181 17.02 -31.10 -17.33
C ILE A 181 16.09 -30.87 -18.52
N ILE A 182 16.61 -31.04 -19.73
CA ILE A 182 15.86 -30.85 -20.97
C ILE A 182 15.81 -32.19 -21.69
N ASP A 183 14.59 -32.68 -21.98
CA ASP A 183 14.34 -33.98 -22.60
C ASP A 183 14.98 -35.15 -21.82
N GLY A 184 14.98 -35.08 -20.49
CA GLY A 184 15.58 -36.07 -19.61
C GLY A 184 17.11 -36.01 -19.52
N VAL A 185 17.77 -35.05 -20.16
CA VAL A 185 19.20 -34.86 -20.12
C VAL A 185 19.58 -33.66 -19.28
N GLU A 186 20.39 -33.89 -18.24
CA GLU A 186 20.96 -32.83 -17.41
C GLU A 186 21.98 -32.02 -18.20
N LYS A 187 21.82 -30.68 -18.18
CA LYS A 187 22.77 -29.78 -18.85
C LYS A 187 23.95 -29.49 -17.93
N LYS A 188 25.14 -29.38 -18.53
CA LYS A 188 26.40 -29.12 -17.80
C LYS A 188 26.52 -27.69 -17.29
N GLN A 189 25.74 -26.77 -17.79
CA GLN A 189 25.77 -25.35 -17.47
C GLN A 189 24.35 -24.85 -17.13
N SER A 190 24.27 -23.98 -16.14
CA SER A 190 23.09 -23.15 -15.87
C SER A 190 22.98 -22.02 -16.91
N LEU A 191 21.91 -21.25 -16.84
CA LEU A 191 21.74 -20.06 -17.68
C LEU A 191 22.80 -18.98 -17.39
#